data_c9f5455abe475b1bb29acac52b36f6f0
#
_entry.id   c9f5455abe475b1bb29acac52b36f6f0
#
_cell.length_a   1.000
_cell.length_b   1.000
_cell.length_c   1.000
_cell.angle_alpha   90.00
_cell.angle_beta   90.00
_cell.angle_gamma   90.00
#
_symmetry.space_group_name_H-M   'P 1'
#
loop_
_entity.id
_entity.type
_entity.pdbx_description
1 polymer ?
#
loop_
_entity_poly.entity_id
_entity_poly.type
_entity_poly.pdbx_seq_one_letter_code
_entity_poly.pdbx_strand_id
1 'polypeptide(L)'
;MTRKIKFAALLSGVFALAGCANMSAGNLFSHYSEQNKSVYQAVQSGHYSQAQQMRSEVVAGEMLDNMERGRLAFLASDYSASKSAFERSDVAVRQWQDQAKVSLSQTATSVGSLAVNDNLNNYTPADYELGFLHLYLGLNYLQQNSLEGALVEMRRANQVQKAARKAREEELNAAQRDMQKNGMATNVGSVLANYPDAGQTLQAVQNGYLFFLSGLLYEASRDLNGAYVDYRRALAVMPDNREVIERTIAVAKKLAMREDLRQLEKRYGERDLTLGSEEGRIIVIEEQGVVEALQGWRIDLPVYDSRGVGALYSLALPYYAKQSRASFSPLRLNQQALTTHSLADVNQMARYDLAERLPSMVIRQALRVVAKDQLRKEAAKGDDVGNLLFNVWNALTEQPDTRSWQTLPATINTASAVVKAGEQVMTSTNQDYVFNVPAGQTTLVWISRQGDNQTIWHKQLGRL
;
A
#
# COMPACT_ATOMS: atom_id res chain seq x y z
N MET A 1 42.39 9.64 -35.90
CA MET A 1 42.60 9.58 -34.45
C MET A 1 41.46 10.28 -33.66
N THR A 2 40.83 11.28 -34.18
CA THR A 2 39.82 12.12 -33.53
C THR A 2 38.44 11.46 -33.32
N ARG A 3 38.09 10.42 -34.10
CA ARG A 3 36.77 9.72 -33.98
C ARG A 3 36.72 8.73 -32.80
N LYS A 4 37.84 8.09 -32.44
CA LYS A 4 37.93 7.15 -31.29
C LYS A 4 37.90 7.86 -29.93
N ILE A 5 38.35 9.09 -29.86
CA ILE A 5 38.33 9.90 -28.63
C ILE A 5 36.91 10.37 -28.29
N LYS A 6 36.11 10.67 -29.31
CA LYS A 6 34.69 11.07 -29.09
C LYS A 6 33.82 9.91 -28.60
N PHE A 7 34.12 8.67 -28.99
CA PHE A 7 33.42 7.49 -28.55
C PHE A 7 33.76 7.12 -27.10
N ALA A 8 35.02 7.26 -26.70
CA ALA A 8 35.46 7.06 -25.31
C ALA A 8 34.87 8.14 -24.37
N ALA A 9 34.75 9.38 -24.82
CA ALA A 9 34.15 10.47 -24.06
C ALA A 9 32.61 10.28 -23.87
N LEU A 10 31.90 9.69 -24.85
CA LEU A 10 30.48 9.38 -24.74
C LEU A 10 30.22 8.21 -23.76
N LEU A 11 31.05 7.16 -23.80
CA LEU A 11 30.97 6.06 -22.85
C LEU A 11 31.34 6.51 -21.42
N SER A 12 32.36 7.37 -21.27
CA SER A 12 32.74 7.92 -19.96
C SER A 12 31.67 8.88 -19.38
N GLY A 13 30.92 9.59 -20.23
CA GLY A 13 29.78 10.43 -19.81
C GLY A 13 28.61 9.66 -19.26
N VAL A 14 28.38 8.44 -19.74
CA VAL A 14 27.30 7.53 -19.21
C VAL A 14 27.68 7.00 -17.83
N PHE A 15 28.97 6.79 -17.55
CA PHE A 15 29.44 6.34 -16.24
C PHE A 15 29.55 7.47 -15.19
N ALA A 16 29.64 8.72 -15.60
CA ALA A 16 29.72 9.85 -14.66
C ALA A 16 28.37 10.28 -14.09
N LEU A 17 27.23 9.76 -14.61
CA LEU A 17 25.89 9.91 -14.04
C LEU A 17 25.60 8.93 -12.89
N ALA A 18 26.55 8.07 -12.52
CA ALA A 18 26.46 7.10 -11.42
C ALA A 18 26.52 7.72 -10.01
N GLY A 19 26.28 9.02 -9.88
CA GLY A 19 26.25 9.74 -8.61
C GLY A 19 24.91 9.74 -7.87
N CYS A 20 23.88 9.05 -8.38
CA CYS A 20 22.60 8.90 -7.67
C CYS A 20 22.50 7.50 -7.06
N ALA A 21 22.43 7.43 -5.76
CA ALA A 21 22.59 6.27 -4.89
C ALA A 21 21.63 5.06 -5.10
N ASN A 22 20.81 5.03 -6.16
CA ASN A 22 19.80 3.97 -6.38
C ASN A 22 19.85 3.31 -7.77
N MET A 23 20.91 3.50 -8.55
CA MET A 23 21.04 2.85 -9.86
C MET A 23 21.79 1.51 -9.73
N SER A 24 21.07 0.45 -9.29
CA SER A 24 21.58 -0.89 -9.54
C SER A 24 21.30 -1.29 -11.01
N ALA A 25 22.21 -2.02 -11.66
CA ALA A 25 21.96 -2.56 -13.00
C ALA A 25 20.65 -3.41 -13.04
N GLY A 26 20.29 -4.06 -11.92
CA GLY A 26 19.04 -4.78 -11.76
C GLY A 26 17.80 -3.90 -12.02
N ASN A 27 17.78 -2.68 -11.50
CA ASN A 27 16.64 -1.76 -11.67
C ASN A 27 16.46 -1.26 -13.11
N LEU A 28 17.48 -1.35 -13.95
CA LEU A 28 17.40 -1.01 -15.36
C LEU A 28 16.82 -2.12 -16.23
N PHE A 29 17.03 -3.40 -15.83
CA PHE A 29 16.73 -4.55 -16.68
C PHE A 29 15.63 -5.47 -16.16
N SER A 30 15.19 -5.29 -14.91
CA SER A 30 14.06 -6.02 -14.35
C SER A 30 13.25 -5.14 -13.39
N HIS A 31 11.94 -5.36 -13.37
CA HIS A 31 11.06 -4.60 -12.47
C HIS A 31 11.05 -5.19 -11.05
N TYR A 32 10.64 -4.38 -10.07
CA TYR A 32 10.72 -4.69 -8.64
C TYR A 32 10.12 -6.05 -8.27
N SER A 33 8.93 -6.38 -8.78
CA SER A 33 8.24 -7.63 -8.43
C SER A 33 9.01 -8.89 -8.86
N GLU A 34 9.75 -8.84 -9.97
CA GLU A 34 10.62 -9.96 -10.36
C GLU A 34 11.85 -10.05 -9.45
N GLN A 35 12.46 -8.93 -9.09
CA GLN A 35 13.60 -8.90 -8.17
C GLN A 35 13.23 -9.39 -6.77
N ASN A 36 12.01 -9.06 -6.30
CA ASN A 36 11.53 -9.38 -4.97
C ASN A 36 10.75 -10.71 -4.88
N LYS A 37 10.65 -11.45 -5.99
CA LYS A 37 9.82 -12.66 -6.12
C LYS A 37 10.10 -13.73 -5.07
N SER A 38 11.37 -14.02 -4.80
CA SER A 38 11.76 -15.02 -3.80
C SER A 38 11.38 -14.58 -2.37
N VAL A 39 11.56 -13.30 -2.04
CA VAL A 39 11.12 -12.73 -0.76
C VAL A 39 9.60 -12.81 -0.63
N TYR A 40 8.87 -12.41 -1.66
CA TYR A 40 7.42 -12.48 -1.70
C TYR A 40 6.89 -13.89 -1.48
N GLN A 41 7.46 -14.90 -2.16
CA GLN A 41 7.10 -16.31 -2.00
C GLN A 41 7.41 -16.84 -0.59
N ALA A 42 8.54 -16.45 -0.01
CA ALA A 42 8.90 -16.84 1.35
C ALA A 42 7.89 -16.25 2.37
N VAL A 43 7.44 -15.01 2.17
CA VAL A 43 6.41 -14.41 3.03
C VAL A 43 5.05 -15.09 2.85
N GLN A 44 4.65 -15.39 1.61
CA GLN A 44 3.41 -16.13 1.34
C GLN A 44 3.37 -17.48 2.04
N SER A 45 4.52 -18.12 2.18
CA SER A 45 4.68 -19.41 2.88
C SER A 45 4.91 -19.27 4.38
N GLY A 46 4.95 -18.03 4.93
CA GLY A 46 5.18 -17.75 6.35
C GLY A 46 6.64 -17.90 6.80
N HIS A 47 7.61 -17.97 5.89
CA HIS A 47 9.04 -18.10 6.20
C HIS A 47 9.71 -16.73 6.39
N TYR A 48 9.32 -15.99 7.44
CA TYR A 48 9.72 -14.58 7.62
C TYR A 48 11.23 -14.38 7.80
N SER A 49 11.89 -15.23 8.59
CA SER A 49 13.35 -15.17 8.78
C SER A 49 14.12 -15.41 7.48
N GLN A 50 13.63 -16.33 6.64
CA GLN A 50 14.20 -16.60 5.32
C GLN A 50 13.98 -15.38 4.39
N ALA A 51 12.78 -14.80 4.40
CA ALA A 51 12.49 -13.58 3.65
C ALA A 51 13.40 -12.42 4.03
N GLN A 52 13.69 -12.24 5.32
CA GLN A 52 14.64 -11.23 5.82
C GLN A 52 16.07 -11.44 5.28
N GLN A 53 16.54 -12.70 5.27
CA GLN A 53 17.88 -13.04 4.76
C GLN A 53 18.01 -12.89 3.25
N MET A 54 16.95 -13.19 2.49
CA MET A 54 16.93 -13.07 1.02
C MET A 54 16.88 -11.63 0.54
N ARG A 55 16.48 -10.70 1.41
CA ARG A 55 16.29 -9.31 1.03
C ARG A 55 17.62 -8.59 0.85
N SER A 56 17.87 -8.04 -0.35
CA SER A 56 19.04 -7.19 -0.61
C SER A 56 18.95 -5.87 0.16
N GLU A 57 20.08 -5.18 0.34
CA GLU A 57 20.13 -3.99 1.20
C GLU A 57 19.27 -2.84 0.69
N VAL A 58 19.31 -2.56 -0.61
CA VAL A 58 18.52 -1.48 -1.22
C VAL A 58 18.05 -1.92 -2.61
N VAL A 59 16.74 -2.03 -2.80
CA VAL A 59 16.12 -2.44 -4.08
C VAL A 59 15.19 -1.36 -4.61
N ALA A 60 14.37 -0.78 -3.75
CA ALA A 60 13.30 0.16 -4.14
C ALA A 60 13.45 1.55 -3.51
N GLY A 61 14.48 1.78 -2.72
CA GLY A 61 14.73 3.02 -2.00
C GLY A 61 14.27 2.99 -0.54
N GLU A 62 14.75 3.95 0.24
CA GLU A 62 14.61 3.95 1.70
C GLU A 62 13.16 3.84 2.20
N MET A 63 12.21 4.46 1.50
CA MET A 63 10.80 4.40 1.91
C MET A 63 10.27 2.98 1.86
N LEU A 64 10.26 2.36 0.68
CA LEU A 64 9.67 1.04 0.49
C LEU A 64 10.50 -0.06 1.16
N ASP A 65 11.82 0.01 1.06
CA ASP A 65 12.70 -0.99 1.67
C ASP A 65 12.54 -1.05 3.19
N ASN A 66 12.33 0.09 3.85
CA ASN A 66 12.08 0.11 5.29
C ASN A 66 10.63 -0.27 5.64
N MET A 67 9.62 0.00 4.80
CA MET A 67 8.26 -0.53 4.97
C MET A 67 8.28 -2.06 4.97
N GLU A 68 8.94 -2.66 3.98
CA GLU A 68 9.07 -4.11 3.86
C GLU A 68 9.82 -4.74 5.05
N ARG A 69 10.97 -4.16 5.43
CA ARG A 69 11.76 -4.61 6.60
C ARG A 69 10.95 -4.51 7.89
N GLY A 70 10.24 -3.39 8.06
CA GLY A 70 9.39 -3.18 9.23
C GLY A 70 8.30 -4.24 9.35
N ARG A 71 7.65 -4.57 8.23
CA ARG A 71 6.60 -5.59 8.21
C ARG A 71 7.15 -6.99 8.46
N LEU A 72 8.27 -7.36 7.85
CA LEU A 72 8.93 -8.65 8.08
C LEU A 72 9.34 -8.84 9.54
N ALA A 73 9.92 -7.80 10.15
CA ALA A 73 10.27 -7.82 11.56
C ALA A 73 9.02 -7.93 12.46
N PHE A 74 7.92 -7.25 12.10
CA PHE A 74 6.64 -7.34 12.82
C PHE A 74 6.08 -8.77 12.79
N LEU A 75 6.07 -9.40 11.61
CA LEU A 75 5.64 -10.80 11.43
C LEU A 75 6.55 -11.79 12.17
N ALA A 76 7.84 -11.48 12.28
CA ALA A 76 8.80 -12.26 13.08
C ALA A 76 8.75 -11.95 14.59
N SER A 77 7.82 -11.10 15.05
CA SER A 77 7.66 -10.65 16.43
C SER A 77 8.84 -9.83 16.98
N ASP A 78 9.72 -9.31 16.11
CA ASP A 78 10.75 -8.33 16.48
C ASP A 78 10.19 -6.91 16.36
N TYR A 79 9.40 -6.51 17.36
CA TYR A 79 8.72 -5.21 17.37
C TYR A 79 9.67 -4.03 17.48
N SER A 80 10.88 -4.22 18.05
CA SER A 80 11.90 -3.18 18.16
C SER A 80 12.51 -2.87 16.78
N ALA A 81 12.95 -3.89 16.05
CA ALA A 81 13.44 -3.73 14.68
C ALA A 81 12.35 -3.23 13.74
N SER A 82 11.12 -3.74 13.90
CA SER A 82 9.95 -3.30 13.15
C SER A 82 9.70 -1.80 13.29
N LYS A 83 9.58 -1.32 14.53
CA LYS A 83 9.38 0.10 14.82
C LYS A 83 10.48 0.96 14.22
N SER A 84 11.75 0.59 14.46
CA SER A 84 12.91 1.33 13.94
C SER A 84 12.90 1.42 12.41
N ALA A 85 12.53 0.34 11.71
CA ALA A 85 12.43 0.35 10.25
C ALA A 85 11.30 1.27 9.77
N PHE A 86 10.10 1.19 10.37
CA PHE A 86 8.98 2.05 10.01
C PHE A 86 9.25 3.54 10.32
N GLU A 87 9.94 3.85 11.41
CA GLU A 87 10.36 5.22 11.72
C GLU A 87 11.32 5.78 10.67
N ARG A 88 12.28 4.98 10.18
CA ARG A 88 13.15 5.37 9.05
C ARG A 88 12.35 5.62 7.78
N SER A 89 11.40 4.73 7.46
CA SER A 89 10.51 4.94 6.32
C SER A 89 9.71 6.24 6.44
N ASP A 90 9.15 6.54 7.62
CA ASP A 90 8.39 7.76 7.86
C ASP A 90 9.26 9.03 7.73
N VAL A 91 10.51 8.98 8.18
CA VAL A 91 11.47 10.09 7.97
C VAL A 91 11.71 10.30 6.47
N ALA A 92 11.97 9.22 5.72
CA ALA A 92 12.19 9.30 4.27
C ALA A 92 10.95 9.84 3.51
N VAL A 93 9.74 9.41 3.92
CA VAL A 93 8.48 9.94 3.37
C VAL A 93 8.33 11.45 3.60
N ARG A 94 8.59 11.91 4.81
CA ARG A 94 8.51 13.36 5.14
C ARG A 94 9.53 14.17 4.34
N GLN A 95 10.76 13.70 4.24
CA GLN A 95 11.79 14.36 3.45
C GLN A 95 11.40 14.47 1.96
N TRP A 96 10.83 13.39 1.40
CA TRP A 96 10.33 13.39 0.04
C TRP A 96 9.17 14.38 -0.14
N GLN A 97 8.20 14.41 0.78
CA GLN A 97 7.05 15.33 0.74
C GLN A 97 7.50 16.80 0.81
N ASP A 98 8.50 17.12 1.62
CA ASP A 98 9.04 18.48 1.73
C ASP A 98 9.82 18.90 0.46
N GLN A 99 10.59 17.99 -0.14
CA GLN A 99 11.24 18.23 -1.43
C GLN A 99 10.23 18.43 -2.57
N ALA A 100 9.17 17.64 -2.60
CA ALA A 100 8.10 17.77 -3.60
C ALA A 100 7.40 19.13 -3.52
N LYS A 101 7.15 19.68 -2.32
CA LYS A 101 6.60 21.03 -2.15
C LYS A 101 7.51 22.13 -2.69
N VAL A 102 8.83 21.98 -2.53
CA VAL A 102 9.82 22.94 -3.03
C VAL A 102 9.92 22.87 -4.56
N SER A 103 9.91 21.69 -5.14
CA SER A 103 10.02 21.48 -6.59
C SER A 103 8.79 21.95 -7.37
N LEU A 104 7.59 21.88 -6.80
CA LEU A 104 6.38 22.45 -7.40
C LEU A 104 6.45 23.97 -7.54
N SER A 105 7.29 24.66 -6.76
CA SER A 105 7.55 26.10 -6.87
C SER A 105 8.57 26.45 -7.96
N GLN A 106 9.31 25.47 -8.49
CA GLN A 106 10.33 25.64 -9.52
C GLN A 106 9.94 24.89 -10.79
N THR A 107 9.01 25.44 -11.54
CA THR A 107 8.52 24.88 -12.81
C THR A 107 9.60 24.86 -13.88
N ALA A 108 10.22 23.71 -14.12
CA ALA A 108 10.74 23.32 -15.43
C ALA A 108 10.94 21.81 -15.49
N THR A 109 9.92 21.08 -15.91
CA THR A 109 10.12 19.73 -16.44
C THR A 109 10.94 19.83 -17.72
N SER A 110 12.24 19.69 -17.62
CA SER A 110 13.08 19.61 -18.80
C SER A 110 12.71 18.35 -19.59
N VAL A 111 12.69 18.41 -20.93
CA VAL A 111 12.44 17.27 -21.82
C VAL A 111 13.32 16.06 -21.44
N GLY A 112 14.51 16.30 -20.88
CA GLY A 112 15.41 15.27 -20.37
C GLY A 112 14.87 14.45 -19.21
N SER A 113 14.09 15.05 -18.28
CA SER A 113 13.52 14.31 -17.15
C SER A 113 12.37 13.39 -17.56
N LEU A 114 11.64 13.73 -18.63
CA LEU A 114 10.58 12.89 -19.19
C LEU A 114 11.12 11.66 -19.94
N ALA A 115 12.34 11.70 -20.44
CA ALA A 115 12.93 10.59 -21.20
C ALA A 115 13.46 9.45 -20.32
N VAL A 116 13.45 9.61 -19.00
CA VAL A 116 13.98 8.63 -18.05
C VAL A 116 12.87 7.70 -17.56
N ASN A 117 13.19 6.43 -17.31
CA ASN A 117 12.29 5.42 -16.78
C ASN A 117 11.75 5.82 -15.38
N ASP A 118 10.47 5.52 -15.10
CA ASP A 118 9.84 5.78 -13.80
C ASP A 118 10.55 5.09 -12.63
N ASN A 119 11.18 3.93 -12.85
CA ASN A 119 11.97 3.21 -11.84
C ASN A 119 13.22 3.97 -11.37
N LEU A 120 13.67 4.97 -12.12
CA LEU A 120 14.80 5.85 -11.72
C LEU A 120 14.35 7.03 -10.87
N ASN A 121 13.04 7.29 -10.79
CA ASN A 121 12.47 8.25 -9.86
C ASN A 121 12.37 7.66 -8.46
N ASN A 122 12.32 8.52 -7.46
CA ASN A 122 12.04 8.08 -6.10
C ASN A 122 10.69 7.36 -6.05
N TYR A 123 10.63 6.26 -5.32
CA TYR A 123 9.37 5.58 -5.05
C TYR A 123 8.38 6.53 -4.38
N THR A 124 7.17 6.56 -4.89
CA THR A 124 6.06 7.30 -4.29
C THR A 124 5.08 6.31 -3.69
N PRO A 125 5.03 6.18 -2.35
CA PRO A 125 4.09 5.26 -1.72
C PRO A 125 2.64 5.58 -2.10
N ALA A 126 1.84 4.55 -2.26
CA ALA A 126 0.41 4.70 -2.38
C ALA A 126 -0.19 5.22 -1.06
N ASP A 127 -1.30 5.95 -1.15
CA ASP A 127 -1.92 6.55 0.03
C ASP A 127 -2.37 5.48 1.05
N TYR A 128 -2.84 4.32 0.58
CA TYR A 128 -3.17 3.21 1.47
C TYR A 128 -1.93 2.64 2.16
N GLU A 129 -0.77 2.59 1.49
CA GLU A 129 0.49 2.12 2.08
C GLU A 129 0.96 3.06 3.20
N LEU A 130 0.85 4.38 3.00
CA LEU A 130 1.11 5.37 4.06
C LEU A 130 0.15 5.20 5.24
N GLY A 131 -1.11 4.89 4.98
CA GLY A 131 -2.08 4.54 6.02
C GLY A 131 -1.63 3.32 6.83
N PHE A 132 -1.17 2.26 6.17
CA PHE A 132 -0.64 1.06 6.83
C PHE A 132 0.69 1.31 7.54
N LEU A 133 1.57 2.18 7.04
CA LEU A 133 2.81 2.57 7.73
C LEU A 133 2.50 3.08 9.14
N HIS A 134 1.58 4.04 9.24
CA HIS A 134 1.17 4.59 10.53
C HIS A 134 0.37 3.60 11.38
N LEU A 135 -0.43 2.71 10.75
CA LEU A 135 -1.13 1.65 11.46
C LEU A 135 -0.14 0.69 12.15
N TYR A 136 0.89 0.21 11.44
CA TYR A 136 1.90 -0.67 12.05
C TYR A 136 2.81 0.04 13.03
N LEU A 137 3.12 1.32 12.85
CA LEU A 137 3.75 2.12 13.89
C LEU A 137 2.88 2.18 15.14
N GLY A 138 1.59 2.42 14.99
CA GLY A 138 0.63 2.39 16.10
C GLY A 138 0.57 1.05 16.82
N LEU A 139 0.55 -0.07 16.08
CA LEU A 139 0.60 -1.42 16.66
C LEU A 139 1.94 -1.69 17.39
N ASN A 140 3.07 -1.21 16.88
CA ASN A 140 4.36 -1.30 17.56
C ASN A 140 4.35 -0.52 18.88
N TYR A 141 3.78 0.70 18.90
CA TYR A 141 3.61 1.47 20.13
C TYR A 141 2.69 0.75 21.13
N LEU A 142 1.62 0.13 20.64
CA LEU A 142 0.71 -0.66 21.47
C LEU A 142 1.42 -1.87 22.11
N GLN A 143 2.31 -2.56 21.37
CA GLN A 143 3.16 -3.62 21.89
C GLN A 143 4.09 -3.12 23.00
N GLN A 144 4.59 -1.90 22.89
CA GLN A 144 5.44 -1.25 23.90
C GLN A 144 4.65 -0.61 25.05
N ASN A 145 3.35 -0.90 25.21
CA ASN A 145 2.44 -0.33 26.20
C ASN A 145 2.26 1.20 26.09
N SER A 146 2.52 1.79 24.94
CA SER A 146 2.33 3.23 24.69
C SER A 146 1.03 3.48 23.90
N LEU A 147 -0.08 3.59 24.62
CA LEU A 147 -1.38 3.94 24.02
C LEU A 147 -1.35 5.35 23.40
N GLU A 148 -0.67 6.29 24.04
CA GLU A 148 -0.53 7.65 23.53
C GLU A 148 0.23 7.67 22.19
N GLY A 149 1.36 6.97 22.10
CA GLY A 149 2.11 6.83 20.83
C GLY A 149 1.27 6.18 19.73
N ALA A 150 0.51 5.14 20.07
CA ALA A 150 -0.41 4.50 19.12
C ALA A 150 -1.48 5.48 18.61
N LEU A 151 -2.07 6.31 19.48
CA LEU A 151 -3.06 7.33 19.10
C LEU A 151 -2.47 8.44 18.23
N VAL A 152 -1.21 8.82 18.44
CA VAL A 152 -0.52 9.78 17.55
C VAL A 152 -0.46 9.21 16.14
N GLU A 153 -0.06 7.96 16.00
CA GLU A 153 0.05 7.31 14.69
C GLU A 153 -1.32 7.12 14.02
N MET A 154 -2.38 6.81 14.77
CA MET A 154 -3.74 6.75 14.22
C MET A 154 -4.21 8.12 13.68
N ARG A 155 -3.90 9.22 14.36
CA ARG A 155 -4.21 10.58 13.85
C ARG A 155 -3.45 10.87 12.56
N ARG A 156 -2.16 10.49 12.48
CA ARG A 156 -1.34 10.65 11.28
C ARG A 156 -1.89 9.84 10.11
N ALA A 157 -2.27 8.59 10.34
CA ALA A 157 -2.93 7.76 9.35
C ALA A 157 -4.23 8.39 8.83
N ASN A 158 -5.06 8.92 9.71
CA ASN A 158 -6.29 9.64 9.34
C ASN A 158 -6.00 10.91 8.53
N GLN A 159 -4.91 11.63 8.83
CA GLN A 159 -4.47 12.80 8.04
C GLN A 159 -4.05 12.39 6.63
N VAL A 160 -3.31 11.29 6.47
CA VAL A 160 -2.94 10.73 5.17
C VAL A 160 -4.19 10.48 4.32
N GLN A 161 -5.18 9.76 4.85
CA GLN A 161 -6.42 9.48 4.13
C GLN A 161 -7.18 10.76 3.69
N LYS A 162 -7.15 11.79 4.51
CA LYS A 162 -7.78 13.09 4.19
C LYS A 162 -7.02 13.85 3.11
N ALA A 163 -5.69 13.84 3.16
CA ALA A 163 -4.83 14.52 2.18
C ALA A 163 -4.85 13.82 0.82
N ALA A 164 -4.87 12.50 0.80
CA ALA A 164 -4.85 11.67 -0.38
C ALA A 164 -5.95 12.03 -1.39
N ARG A 165 -7.15 12.21 -0.91
CA ARG A 165 -8.29 12.59 -1.75
C ARG A 165 -8.02 13.88 -2.53
N LYS A 166 -7.55 14.92 -1.86
CA LYS A 166 -7.28 16.22 -2.48
C LYS A 166 -6.15 16.13 -3.51
N ALA A 167 -5.06 15.46 -3.14
CA ALA A 167 -3.91 15.28 -4.03
C ALA A 167 -4.28 14.54 -5.32
N ARG A 168 -5.13 13.52 -5.22
CA ARG A 168 -5.57 12.74 -6.37
C ARG A 168 -6.42 13.55 -7.35
N GLU A 169 -7.34 14.36 -6.83
CA GLU A 169 -8.15 15.26 -7.66
C GLU A 169 -7.26 16.28 -8.42
N GLU A 170 -6.23 16.81 -7.77
CA GLU A 170 -5.28 17.75 -8.38
C GLU A 170 -4.40 17.09 -9.44
N GLU A 171 -3.90 15.86 -9.20
CA GLU A 171 -3.08 15.09 -10.15
C GLU A 171 -3.84 14.80 -11.44
N LEU A 172 -5.08 14.33 -11.33
CA LEU A 172 -5.91 14.02 -12.49
C LEU A 172 -6.18 15.26 -13.33
N ASN A 173 -6.52 16.39 -12.70
CA ASN A 173 -6.76 17.65 -13.38
C ASN A 173 -5.49 18.18 -14.08
N ALA A 174 -4.31 18.01 -13.49
CA ALA A 174 -3.04 18.39 -14.10
C ALA A 174 -2.74 17.52 -15.32
N ALA A 175 -2.87 16.21 -15.21
CA ALA A 175 -2.65 15.27 -16.30
C ALA A 175 -3.57 15.53 -17.50
N GLN A 176 -4.85 15.84 -17.26
CA GLN A 176 -5.79 16.19 -18.32
C GLN A 176 -5.41 17.48 -19.05
N ARG A 177 -4.96 18.50 -18.31
CA ARG A 177 -4.48 19.76 -18.92
C ARG A 177 -3.26 19.54 -19.80
N ASP A 178 -2.30 18.71 -19.36
CA ASP A 178 -1.09 18.41 -20.12
C ASP A 178 -1.42 17.61 -21.39
N MET A 179 -2.37 16.68 -21.33
CA MET A 179 -2.86 15.96 -22.50
C MET A 179 -3.47 16.89 -23.55
N GLN A 180 -4.32 17.85 -23.11
CA GLN A 180 -4.94 18.82 -24.01
C GLN A 180 -3.91 19.73 -24.70
N LYS A 181 -2.89 20.21 -23.95
CA LYS A 181 -1.82 21.05 -24.49
C LYS A 181 -1.01 20.36 -25.58
N ASN A 182 -0.83 19.04 -25.48
CA ASN A 182 0.00 18.26 -26.40
C ASN A 182 -0.79 17.53 -27.51
N GLY A 183 -2.09 17.78 -27.65
CA GLY A 183 -2.93 17.25 -28.73
C GLY A 183 -3.11 15.72 -28.75
N MET A 184 -2.93 15.05 -27.60
CA MET A 184 -2.87 13.59 -27.50
C MET A 184 -4.21 12.90 -27.12
N ALA A 185 -5.33 13.59 -27.29
CA ALA A 185 -6.63 13.13 -26.78
C ALA A 185 -7.16 11.82 -27.40
N THR A 186 -6.69 11.40 -28.58
CA THR A 186 -7.36 10.35 -29.37
C THR A 186 -6.90 8.92 -29.07
N ASN A 187 -5.67 8.69 -28.58
CA ASN A 187 -5.13 7.34 -28.43
C ASN A 187 -5.13 6.81 -26.97
N VAL A 188 -5.36 7.68 -26.01
CA VAL A 188 -5.33 7.29 -24.58
C VAL A 188 -6.55 6.44 -24.19
N GLY A 189 -7.71 6.68 -24.83
CA GLY A 189 -8.95 5.96 -24.55
C GLY A 189 -8.87 4.44 -24.82
N SER A 190 -8.12 4.02 -25.85
CA SER A 190 -7.96 2.60 -26.17
C SER A 190 -7.09 1.86 -25.14
N VAL A 191 -6.10 2.53 -24.56
CA VAL A 191 -5.27 1.94 -23.48
C VAL A 191 -6.08 1.84 -22.20
N LEU A 192 -6.85 2.90 -21.85
CA LEU A 192 -7.70 2.92 -20.66
C LEU A 192 -8.83 1.89 -20.73
N ALA A 193 -9.30 1.50 -21.92
CA ALA A 193 -10.32 0.47 -22.09
C ALA A 193 -9.90 -0.91 -21.57
N ASN A 194 -8.60 -1.18 -21.43
CA ASN A 194 -8.09 -2.41 -20.80
C ASN A 194 -8.14 -2.38 -19.27
N TYR A 195 -8.54 -1.25 -18.67
CA TYR A 195 -8.63 -1.04 -17.24
C TYR A 195 -10.05 -0.58 -16.88
N PRO A 196 -10.98 -1.51 -16.68
CA PRO A 196 -12.41 -1.20 -16.53
C PRO A 196 -12.72 -0.32 -15.28
N ASP A 197 -11.84 -0.33 -14.29
CA ASP A 197 -12.00 0.44 -13.05
C ASP A 197 -11.37 1.85 -13.12
N ALA A 198 -10.75 2.21 -14.27
CA ALA A 198 -10.15 3.53 -14.45
C ALA A 198 -11.23 4.61 -14.39
N GLY A 199 -11.06 5.56 -13.48
CA GLY A 199 -12.00 6.67 -13.27
C GLY A 199 -13.09 6.42 -12.24
N GLN A 200 -13.06 5.29 -11.52
CA GLN A 200 -13.92 5.10 -10.35
C GLN A 200 -13.49 6.00 -9.19
N THR A 201 -14.43 6.25 -8.29
CA THR A 201 -14.24 7.20 -7.18
C THR A 201 -13.17 6.74 -6.17
N LEU A 202 -12.63 7.69 -5.44
CA LEU A 202 -11.57 7.60 -4.42
C LEU A 202 -11.86 6.56 -3.31
N GLN A 203 -11.81 5.27 -3.63
CA GLN A 203 -12.05 4.18 -2.68
C GLN A 203 -10.74 3.57 -2.14
N ALA A 204 -9.60 3.85 -2.80
CA ALA A 204 -8.30 3.28 -2.44
C ALA A 204 -7.84 3.58 -1.02
N VAL A 205 -8.23 4.73 -0.47
CA VAL A 205 -7.81 5.18 0.87
C VAL A 205 -8.81 4.92 1.98
N GLN A 206 -10.02 4.43 1.66
CA GLN A 206 -11.03 4.13 2.67
C GLN A 206 -10.70 2.80 3.37
N ASN A 207 -9.98 2.88 4.48
CA ASN A 207 -9.49 1.74 5.23
C ASN A 207 -10.32 1.49 6.49
N GLY A 208 -11.24 0.53 6.42
CA GLY A 208 -12.09 0.13 7.56
C GLY A 208 -11.29 -0.37 8.75
N TYR A 209 -10.19 -1.07 8.53
CA TYR A 209 -9.29 -1.55 9.58
C TYR A 209 -8.68 -0.38 10.36
N LEU A 210 -8.17 0.61 9.67
CA LEU A 210 -7.56 1.78 10.30
C LEU A 210 -8.59 2.53 11.16
N PHE A 211 -9.78 2.78 10.63
CA PHE A 211 -10.83 3.47 11.36
C PHE A 211 -11.31 2.66 12.57
N PHE A 212 -11.49 1.35 12.42
CA PHE A 212 -11.93 0.48 13.50
C PHE A 212 -10.89 0.39 14.62
N LEU A 213 -9.62 0.15 14.29
CA LEU A 213 -8.52 0.11 15.26
C LEU A 213 -8.36 1.46 15.97
N SER A 214 -8.40 2.56 15.22
CA SER A 214 -8.37 3.92 15.80
C SER A 214 -9.51 4.13 16.78
N GLY A 215 -10.73 3.73 16.42
CA GLY A 215 -11.90 3.78 17.31
C GLY A 215 -11.69 2.98 18.60
N LEU A 216 -11.16 1.75 18.51
CA LEU A 216 -10.84 0.93 19.69
C LEU A 216 -9.81 1.59 20.62
N LEU A 217 -8.76 2.18 20.05
CA LEU A 217 -7.72 2.86 20.83
C LEU A 217 -8.21 4.15 21.48
N TYR A 218 -9.05 4.94 20.80
CA TYR A 218 -9.72 6.10 21.39
C TYR A 218 -10.66 5.68 22.53
N GLU A 219 -11.44 4.62 22.33
CA GLU A 219 -12.31 4.11 23.38
C GLU A 219 -11.50 3.61 24.61
N ALA A 220 -10.40 2.90 24.38
CA ALA A 220 -9.47 2.48 25.43
C ALA A 220 -8.84 3.67 26.20
N SER A 221 -8.61 4.79 25.52
CA SER A 221 -8.10 6.04 26.11
C SER A 221 -9.18 6.90 26.79
N ARG A 222 -10.46 6.47 26.75
CA ARG A 222 -11.63 7.21 27.23
C ARG A 222 -12.02 8.44 26.39
N ASP A 223 -11.44 8.63 25.21
CA ASP A 223 -11.92 9.59 24.23
C ASP A 223 -13.08 9.00 23.42
N LEU A 224 -14.27 8.99 24.02
CA LEU A 224 -15.47 8.44 23.41
C LEU A 224 -15.91 9.23 22.17
N ASN A 225 -15.65 10.54 22.12
CA ASN A 225 -15.99 11.36 20.95
C ASN A 225 -15.11 10.99 19.75
N GLY A 226 -13.79 10.88 19.96
CA GLY A 226 -12.86 10.40 18.95
C GLY A 226 -13.21 8.99 18.47
N ALA A 227 -13.51 8.08 19.41
CA ALA A 227 -13.94 6.73 19.12
C ALA A 227 -15.21 6.71 18.24
N TYR A 228 -16.22 7.51 18.57
CA TYR A 228 -17.47 7.55 17.82
C TYR A 228 -17.26 8.04 16.38
N VAL A 229 -16.47 9.08 16.20
CA VAL A 229 -16.15 9.62 14.86
C VAL A 229 -15.49 8.53 13.99
N ASP A 230 -14.52 7.79 14.52
CA ASP A 230 -13.80 6.79 13.74
C ASP A 230 -14.62 5.51 13.54
N TYR A 231 -15.43 5.08 14.51
CA TYR A 231 -16.37 3.99 14.29
C TYR A 231 -17.44 4.34 13.25
N ARG A 232 -17.93 5.59 13.20
CA ARG A 232 -18.85 6.03 12.15
C ARG A 232 -18.21 6.01 10.76
N ARG A 233 -16.91 6.35 10.67
CA ARG A 233 -16.15 6.20 9.42
C ARG A 233 -15.98 4.74 9.03
N ALA A 234 -15.62 3.88 9.99
CA ALA A 234 -15.54 2.43 9.77
C ALA A 234 -16.88 1.87 9.28
N LEU A 235 -17.99 2.29 9.89
CA LEU A 235 -19.33 1.87 9.51
C LEU A 235 -19.73 2.35 8.11
N ALA A 236 -19.28 3.52 7.68
CA ALA A 236 -19.52 4.00 6.32
C ALA A 236 -18.79 3.15 5.26
N VAL A 237 -17.61 2.61 5.59
CA VAL A 237 -16.81 1.74 4.72
C VAL A 237 -17.28 0.29 4.78
N MET A 238 -17.61 -0.19 5.98
CA MET A 238 -17.99 -1.58 6.28
C MET A 238 -19.38 -1.65 6.96
N PRO A 239 -20.47 -1.32 6.25
CA PRO A 239 -21.80 -1.20 6.84
C PRO A 239 -22.37 -2.52 7.38
N ASP A 240 -21.86 -3.65 6.92
CA ASP A 240 -22.34 -4.99 7.28
C ASP A 240 -21.39 -5.70 8.29
N ASN A 241 -20.32 -5.03 8.73
CA ASN A 241 -19.41 -5.59 9.70
C ASN A 241 -20.02 -5.51 11.11
N ARG A 242 -20.24 -6.67 11.71
CA ARG A 242 -20.93 -6.82 13.00
C ARG A 242 -20.22 -6.06 14.12
N GLU A 243 -18.90 -6.20 14.22
CA GLU A 243 -18.09 -5.61 15.29
C GLU A 243 -18.09 -4.09 15.20
N VAL A 244 -18.02 -3.56 13.96
CA VAL A 244 -18.10 -2.11 13.71
C VAL A 244 -19.49 -1.59 14.13
N ILE A 245 -20.56 -2.29 13.78
CA ILE A 245 -21.94 -1.94 14.16
C ILE A 245 -22.06 -1.91 15.68
N GLU A 246 -21.66 -3.00 16.35
CA GLU A 246 -21.80 -3.16 17.81
C GLU A 246 -21.02 -2.08 18.57
N ARG A 247 -19.78 -1.80 18.17
CA ARG A 247 -18.96 -0.75 18.82
C ARG A 247 -19.54 0.64 18.58
N THR A 248 -20.03 0.93 17.37
CA THR A 248 -20.70 2.21 17.06
C THR A 248 -21.91 2.43 17.96
N ILE A 249 -22.78 1.41 18.09
CA ILE A 249 -23.98 1.47 18.96
C ILE A 249 -23.57 1.62 20.44
N ALA A 250 -22.56 0.85 20.89
CA ALA A 250 -22.11 0.92 22.29
C ALA A 250 -21.63 2.32 22.67
N VAL A 251 -20.82 2.95 21.81
CA VAL A 251 -20.30 4.31 22.08
C VAL A 251 -21.39 5.37 21.95
N ALA A 252 -22.32 5.22 20.98
CA ALA A 252 -23.49 6.10 20.88
C ALA A 252 -24.35 6.07 22.15
N LYS A 253 -24.55 4.89 22.74
CA LYS A 253 -25.26 4.72 24.05
C LYS A 253 -24.51 5.42 25.18
N LYS A 254 -23.19 5.23 25.31
CA LYS A 254 -22.36 5.87 26.34
C LYS A 254 -22.36 7.41 26.22
N LEU A 255 -22.39 7.95 25.00
CA LEU A 255 -22.43 9.37 24.72
C LEU A 255 -23.87 9.96 24.78
N ALA A 256 -24.89 9.13 25.06
CA ALA A 256 -26.30 9.53 25.07
C ALA A 256 -26.76 10.22 23.76
N MET A 257 -26.25 9.80 22.63
CA MET A 257 -26.59 10.31 21.28
C MET A 257 -27.92 9.73 20.81
N ARG A 258 -29.02 10.22 21.38
CA ARG A 258 -30.36 9.61 21.23
C ARG A 258 -30.85 9.53 19.79
N GLU A 259 -30.59 10.54 18.97
CA GLU A 259 -31.04 10.56 17.56
C GLU A 259 -30.26 9.58 16.72
N ASP A 260 -28.93 9.64 16.79
CA ASP A 260 -28.05 8.69 16.07
C ASP A 260 -28.33 7.25 16.50
N LEU A 261 -28.53 7.03 17.80
CA LEU A 261 -28.83 5.70 18.34
C LEU A 261 -30.14 5.15 17.76
N ARG A 262 -31.21 5.96 17.71
CA ARG A 262 -32.48 5.53 17.09
C ARG A 262 -32.31 5.13 15.63
N GLN A 263 -31.51 5.89 14.86
CA GLN A 263 -31.23 5.57 13.46
C GLN A 263 -30.41 4.29 13.32
N LEU A 264 -29.39 4.10 14.17
CA LEU A 264 -28.58 2.89 14.18
C LEU A 264 -29.41 1.66 14.55
N GLU A 265 -30.21 1.75 15.62
CA GLU A 265 -31.07 0.64 16.07
C GLU A 265 -32.19 0.32 15.05
N LYS A 266 -32.74 1.33 14.39
CA LYS A 266 -33.70 1.13 13.29
C LYS A 266 -33.08 0.35 12.12
N ARG A 267 -31.81 0.61 11.81
CA ARG A 267 -31.11 -0.03 10.67
C ARG A 267 -30.55 -1.39 11.01
N TYR A 268 -29.99 -1.57 12.20
CA TYR A 268 -29.20 -2.74 12.57
C TYR A 268 -29.83 -3.58 13.70
N GLY A 269 -30.95 -3.15 14.24
CA GLY A 269 -31.61 -3.75 15.40
C GLY A 269 -30.99 -3.31 16.73
N GLU A 270 -31.76 -3.47 17.79
CA GLU A 270 -31.25 -3.26 19.16
C GLU A 270 -30.20 -4.33 19.50
N ARG A 271 -29.17 -3.92 20.24
CA ARG A 271 -28.09 -4.78 20.68
C ARG A 271 -27.90 -4.65 22.19
N ASP A 272 -27.98 -5.77 22.89
CA ASP A 272 -27.49 -5.84 24.26
C ASP A 272 -25.99 -6.19 24.23
N LEU A 273 -25.18 -5.23 24.65
CA LEU A 273 -23.72 -5.31 24.65
C LEU A 273 -23.15 -5.32 26.07
N THR A 274 -24.04 -5.50 27.06
CA THR A 274 -23.68 -5.57 28.48
C THR A 274 -22.88 -6.86 28.77
N LEU A 275 -21.79 -6.73 29.51
CA LEU A 275 -21.07 -7.91 30.01
C LEU A 275 -21.60 -8.31 31.39
N GLY A 276 -21.77 -9.60 31.60
CA GLY A 276 -22.01 -10.16 32.91
C GLY A 276 -20.82 -9.93 33.85
N SER A 277 -21.03 -10.06 35.16
CA SER A 277 -20.01 -9.80 36.19
C SER A 277 -18.77 -10.70 36.06
N GLU A 278 -18.93 -11.90 35.52
CA GLU A 278 -17.86 -12.87 35.30
C GLU A 278 -17.45 -13.02 33.82
N GLU A 279 -17.91 -12.12 32.97
CA GLU A 279 -17.65 -12.17 31.53
C GLU A 279 -16.63 -11.13 31.11
N GLY A 280 -15.91 -11.45 30.03
CA GLY A 280 -15.06 -10.53 29.31
C GLY A 280 -15.33 -10.60 27.81
N ARG A 281 -14.87 -9.61 27.08
CA ARG A 281 -15.00 -9.56 25.63
C ARG A 281 -13.67 -9.79 24.96
N ILE A 282 -13.68 -10.57 23.89
CA ILE A 282 -12.57 -10.70 22.96
C ILE A 282 -12.97 -9.99 21.67
N ILE A 283 -12.07 -9.17 21.12
CA ILE A 283 -12.14 -8.64 19.75
C ILE A 283 -10.93 -9.19 19.02
N VAL A 284 -11.18 -9.87 17.90
CA VAL A 284 -10.13 -10.45 17.06
C VAL A 284 -9.97 -9.59 15.82
N ILE A 285 -8.74 -9.25 15.47
CA ILE A 285 -8.37 -8.73 14.17
C ILE A 285 -7.49 -9.77 13.50
N GLU A 286 -7.94 -10.29 12.37
CA GLU A 286 -7.25 -11.33 11.60
C GLU A 286 -6.79 -10.79 10.26
N GLU A 287 -5.50 -10.74 10.03
CA GLU A 287 -4.87 -10.47 8.74
C GLU A 287 -4.58 -11.79 8.03
N GLN A 288 -4.99 -11.90 6.77
CA GLN A 288 -4.85 -13.12 5.99
C GLN A 288 -4.07 -12.89 4.70
N GLY A 289 -3.14 -13.80 4.43
CA GLY A 289 -2.37 -13.85 3.19
C GLY A 289 -1.44 -12.66 2.99
N VAL A 290 -1.09 -12.43 1.74
CA VAL A 290 -0.20 -11.35 1.29
C VAL A 290 -0.84 -10.65 0.11
N VAL A 291 -0.77 -9.33 0.07
CA VAL A 291 -1.33 -8.51 -1.02
C VAL A 291 -0.75 -8.94 -2.37
N GLU A 292 -1.55 -8.85 -3.41
CA GLU A 292 -1.11 -9.19 -4.78
C GLU A 292 0.04 -8.25 -5.21
N ALA A 293 1.11 -8.85 -5.75
CA ALA A 293 2.21 -8.09 -6.31
C ALA A 293 1.83 -7.52 -7.69
N LEU A 294 2.20 -6.26 -7.93
CA LEU A 294 2.08 -5.66 -9.25
C LEU A 294 2.91 -6.45 -10.26
N GLN A 295 2.32 -6.72 -11.41
CA GLN A 295 3.00 -7.28 -12.57
C GLN A 295 3.18 -6.20 -13.63
N GLY A 296 4.13 -6.41 -14.53
CA GLY A 296 4.36 -5.51 -15.65
C GLY A 296 3.92 -6.13 -16.97
N TRP A 297 3.29 -5.34 -17.82
CA TRP A 297 3.18 -5.67 -19.23
C TRP A 297 3.84 -4.58 -20.06
N ARG A 298 4.30 -4.97 -21.23
CA ARG A 298 4.96 -4.09 -22.17
C ARG A 298 4.49 -4.38 -23.57
N ILE A 299 4.30 -3.32 -24.35
CA ILE A 299 4.05 -3.40 -25.79
C ILE A 299 5.08 -2.55 -26.52
N ASP A 300 5.70 -3.10 -27.54
CA ASP A 300 6.64 -2.41 -28.39
C ASP A 300 5.93 -2.02 -29.70
N LEU A 301 5.92 -0.72 -29.99
CA LEU A 301 5.22 -0.14 -31.14
C LEU A 301 6.26 0.34 -32.15
N PRO A 302 6.40 -0.31 -33.32
CA PRO A 302 7.22 0.21 -34.40
C PRO A 302 6.54 1.43 -35.06
N VAL A 303 7.25 2.53 -35.11
CA VAL A 303 6.81 3.76 -35.76
C VAL A 303 7.78 4.08 -36.89
N TYR A 304 7.26 4.28 -38.10
CA TYR A 304 8.06 4.60 -39.27
C TYR A 304 7.85 6.06 -39.66
N ASP A 305 8.94 6.76 -39.98
CA ASP A 305 8.83 8.10 -40.54
C ASP A 305 8.50 8.03 -42.06
N SER A 306 8.26 9.18 -42.68
CA SER A 306 7.92 9.28 -44.09
C SER A 306 9.03 8.76 -45.05
N ARG A 307 10.23 8.51 -44.55
CA ARG A 307 11.38 7.97 -45.27
C ARG A 307 11.58 6.47 -45.04
N GLY A 308 10.68 5.82 -44.29
CA GLY A 308 10.78 4.42 -43.92
C GLY A 308 11.76 4.09 -42.78
N VAL A 309 12.34 5.09 -42.12
CA VAL A 309 13.20 4.88 -40.99
C VAL A 309 12.34 4.56 -39.76
N GLY A 310 12.48 3.33 -39.23
CA GLY A 310 11.73 2.85 -38.11
C GLY A 310 12.40 3.16 -36.75
N ALA A 311 11.56 3.46 -35.75
CA ALA A 311 11.95 3.48 -34.35
C ALA A 311 11.01 2.63 -33.53
N LEU A 312 11.53 1.93 -32.53
CA LEU A 312 10.75 1.11 -31.61
C LEU A 312 10.45 1.92 -30.35
N TYR A 313 9.19 2.15 -30.07
CA TYR A 313 8.74 2.80 -28.84
C TYR A 313 8.03 1.78 -27.96
N SER A 314 8.38 1.75 -26.69
CA SER A 314 7.80 0.83 -25.73
C SER A 314 6.85 1.57 -24.80
N LEU A 315 5.70 0.97 -24.54
CA LEU A 315 4.77 1.35 -23.48
C LEU A 315 4.80 0.25 -22.42
N ALA A 316 5.16 0.60 -21.21
CA ALA A 316 5.28 -0.34 -20.11
C ALA A 316 4.42 0.09 -18.91
N LEU A 317 3.40 -0.69 -18.57
CA LEU A 317 2.43 -0.36 -17.53
C LEU A 317 2.31 -1.50 -16.50
N PRO A 318 2.08 -1.18 -15.22
CA PRO A 318 1.78 -2.18 -14.21
C PRO A 318 0.33 -2.64 -14.27
N TYR A 319 0.07 -3.85 -13.80
CA TYR A 319 -1.29 -4.40 -13.63
C TYR A 319 -1.33 -5.43 -12.50
N TYR A 320 -2.52 -5.72 -11.99
CA TYR A 320 -2.75 -6.84 -11.08
C TYR A 320 -3.37 -8.03 -11.85
N ALA A 321 -2.69 -9.18 -11.83
CA ALA A 321 -3.25 -10.41 -12.38
C ALA A 321 -4.41 -10.91 -11.50
N LYS A 322 -5.37 -11.59 -12.13
CA LYS A 322 -6.38 -12.33 -11.36
C LYS A 322 -5.71 -13.52 -10.67
N GLN A 323 -5.65 -13.49 -9.35
CA GLN A 323 -5.17 -14.61 -8.55
C GLN A 323 -6.33 -15.20 -7.73
N SER A 324 -6.24 -16.50 -7.45
CA SER A 324 -7.15 -17.12 -6.50
C SER A 324 -6.78 -16.67 -5.10
N ARG A 325 -7.78 -16.26 -4.31
CA ARG A 325 -7.56 -15.94 -2.90
C ARG A 325 -7.12 -17.19 -2.15
N ALA A 326 -6.11 -17.06 -1.29
CA ALA A 326 -5.76 -18.11 -0.35
C ALA A 326 -6.94 -18.37 0.60
N SER A 327 -7.24 -19.65 0.83
CA SER A 327 -8.28 -20.04 1.78
C SER A 327 -7.61 -20.41 3.10
N PHE A 328 -8.16 -19.88 4.19
CA PHE A 328 -7.70 -20.17 5.55
C PHE A 328 -8.78 -20.90 6.32
N SER A 329 -8.37 -21.85 7.17
CA SER A 329 -9.28 -22.53 8.09
C SER A 329 -9.89 -21.51 9.07
N PRO A 330 -11.18 -21.66 9.47
CA PRO A 330 -11.79 -20.78 10.45
C PRO A 330 -10.99 -20.74 11.76
N LEU A 331 -10.89 -19.55 12.37
CA LEU A 331 -10.40 -19.41 13.74
C LEU A 331 -11.34 -20.11 14.70
N ARG A 332 -10.79 -20.75 15.74
CA ARG A 332 -11.57 -21.35 16.80
C ARG A 332 -11.20 -20.75 18.16
N LEU A 333 -12.20 -20.41 18.92
CA LEU A 333 -12.05 -19.99 20.30
C LEU A 333 -12.66 -21.08 21.19
N ASN A 334 -11.84 -21.68 22.07
CA ASN A 334 -12.24 -22.81 22.91
C ASN A 334 -12.93 -23.92 22.10
N GLN A 335 -12.35 -24.28 20.97
CA GLN A 335 -12.85 -25.27 19.98
C GLN A 335 -14.09 -24.86 19.18
N GLN A 336 -14.73 -23.73 19.48
CA GLN A 336 -15.85 -23.21 18.72
C GLN A 336 -15.37 -22.30 17.57
N ALA A 337 -15.89 -22.51 16.37
CA ALA A 337 -15.54 -21.68 15.22
C ALA A 337 -16.04 -20.24 15.41
N LEU A 338 -15.18 -19.27 15.18
CA LEU A 338 -15.55 -17.85 15.17
C LEU A 338 -16.07 -17.47 13.79
N THR A 339 -17.19 -16.75 13.79
CA THR A 339 -17.68 -16.07 12.57
C THR A 339 -16.91 -14.79 12.39
N THR A 340 -16.19 -14.66 11.29
CA THR A 340 -15.42 -13.48 10.93
C THR A 340 -16.15 -12.62 9.92
N HIS A 341 -15.98 -11.30 10.00
CA HIS A 341 -16.56 -10.32 9.10
C HIS A 341 -15.45 -9.48 8.46
N SER A 342 -15.59 -9.21 7.16
CA SER A 342 -14.59 -8.42 6.44
C SER A 342 -14.46 -7.02 7.04
N LEU A 343 -13.22 -6.58 7.26
CA LEU A 343 -12.87 -5.27 7.80
C LEU A 343 -12.11 -4.41 6.77
N ALA A 344 -11.25 -5.02 5.96
CA ALA A 344 -10.61 -4.40 4.82
C ALA A 344 -10.16 -5.45 3.79
N ASP A 345 -10.14 -5.08 2.51
CA ASP A 345 -9.58 -5.85 1.40
C ASP A 345 -8.46 -5.02 0.76
N VAL A 346 -7.20 -5.36 1.10
CA VAL A 346 -6.03 -4.59 0.63
C VAL A 346 -5.79 -4.81 -0.85
N ASN A 347 -6.09 -6.00 -1.38
CA ASN A 347 -6.03 -6.25 -2.82
C ASN A 347 -6.97 -5.31 -3.58
N GLN A 348 -8.17 -5.09 -3.05
CA GLN A 348 -9.11 -4.16 -3.67
C GLN A 348 -8.64 -2.71 -3.56
N MET A 349 -8.09 -2.31 -2.40
CA MET A 349 -7.50 -0.98 -2.22
C MET A 349 -6.35 -0.73 -3.21
N ALA A 350 -5.46 -1.71 -3.37
CA ALA A 350 -4.34 -1.65 -4.31
C ALA A 350 -4.80 -1.55 -5.77
N ARG A 351 -5.84 -2.31 -6.15
CA ARG A 351 -6.45 -2.24 -7.50
C ARG A 351 -7.11 -0.89 -7.77
N TYR A 352 -7.81 -0.33 -6.78
CA TYR A 352 -8.43 1.00 -6.92
C TYR A 352 -7.38 2.10 -7.01
N ASP A 353 -6.31 2.06 -6.19
CA ASP A 353 -5.21 3.02 -6.28
C ASP A 353 -4.57 3.00 -7.68
N LEU A 354 -4.30 1.80 -8.21
CA LEU A 354 -3.80 1.67 -9.59
C LEU A 354 -4.77 2.25 -10.61
N ALA A 355 -6.07 1.91 -10.51
CA ALA A 355 -7.09 2.39 -11.43
C ALA A 355 -7.22 3.93 -11.41
N GLU A 356 -7.13 4.54 -10.23
CA GLU A 356 -7.16 6.00 -10.08
C GLU A 356 -5.92 6.69 -10.65
N ARG A 357 -4.74 6.08 -10.55
CA ARG A 357 -3.46 6.62 -11.07
C ARG A 357 -3.24 6.34 -12.55
N LEU A 358 -3.87 5.30 -13.08
CA LEU A 358 -3.60 4.81 -14.43
C LEU A 358 -3.75 5.87 -15.51
N PRO A 359 -4.78 6.75 -15.52
CA PRO A 359 -4.90 7.81 -16.53
C PRO A 359 -3.67 8.71 -16.56
N SER A 360 -3.18 9.16 -15.41
CA SER A 360 -1.97 10.01 -15.35
C SER A 360 -0.70 9.27 -15.76
N MET A 361 -0.60 7.96 -15.43
CA MET A 361 0.52 7.11 -15.85
C MET A 361 0.56 6.95 -17.36
N VAL A 362 -0.58 6.68 -17.99
CA VAL A 362 -0.69 6.55 -19.46
C VAL A 362 -0.31 7.86 -20.16
N ILE A 363 -0.80 8.98 -19.66
CA ILE A 363 -0.45 10.31 -20.22
C ILE A 363 1.05 10.57 -20.11
N ARG A 364 1.67 10.32 -18.95
CA ARG A 364 3.13 10.46 -18.78
C ARG A 364 3.92 9.55 -19.70
N GLN A 365 3.48 8.30 -19.91
CA GLN A 365 4.10 7.36 -20.84
C GLN A 365 4.02 7.88 -22.29
N ALA A 366 2.86 8.40 -22.70
CA ALA A 366 2.70 8.99 -24.03
C ALA A 366 3.61 10.22 -24.24
N LEU A 367 3.67 11.11 -23.24
CA LEU A 367 4.59 12.27 -23.27
C LEU A 367 6.05 11.83 -23.34
N ARG A 368 6.43 10.76 -22.67
CA ARG A 368 7.77 10.17 -22.74
C ARG A 368 8.11 9.68 -24.13
N VAL A 369 7.20 9.02 -24.82
CA VAL A 369 7.39 8.59 -26.22
C VAL A 369 7.71 9.79 -27.11
N VAL A 370 6.94 10.89 -26.98
CA VAL A 370 7.19 12.13 -27.73
C VAL A 370 8.55 12.73 -27.41
N ALA A 371 8.92 12.82 -26.12
CA ALA A 371 10.21 13.35 -25.69
C ALA A 371 11.39 12.49 -26.22
N LYS A 372 11.26 11.18 -26.15
CA LYS A 372 12.25 10.24 -26.71
C LYS A 372 12.39 10.36 -28.23
N ASP A 373 11.31 10.56 -28.96
CA ASP A 373 11.35 10.77 -30.41
C ASP A 373 12.10 12.07 -30.78
N GLN A 374 11.88 13.14 -30.03
CA GLN A 374 12.62 14.39 -30.22
C GLN A 374 14.13 14.18 -29.98
N LEU A 375 14.53 13.54 -28.86
CA LEU A 375 15.92 13.22 -28.58
C LEU A 375 16.53 12.31 -29.65
N ARG A 376 15.79 11.32 -30.15
CA ARG A 376 16.24 10.45 -31.23
C ARG A 376 16.54 11.25 -32.50
N LYS A 377 15.63 12.13 -32.92
CA LYS A 377 15.79 12.97 -34.11
C LYS A 377 17.02 13.87 -34.02
N GLU A 378 17.32 14.40 -32.84
CA GLU A 378 18.50 15.22 -32.60
C GLU A 378 19.81 14.40 -32.58
N ALA A 379 19.79 13.22 -31.93
CA ALA A 379 20.98 12.39 -31.74
C ALA A 379 21.35 11.61 -33.01
N ALA A 380 20.37 11.04 -33.71
CA ALA A 380 20.62 10.15 -34.84
C ALA A 380 20.96 10.91 -36.14
N LYS A 381 20.49 12.16 -36.33
CA LYS A 381 20.71 12.98 -37.55
C LYS A 381 20.66 12.18 -38.86
N GLY A 382 19.89 11.07 -38.91
CA GLY A 382 19.76 10.19 -40.05
C GLY A 382 20.80 9.06 -40.15
N ASP A 383 21.56 8.77 -39.07
CA ASP A 383 22.51 7.64 -38.99
C ASP A 383 21.79 6.38 -38.50
N ASP A 384 21.84 5.28 -39.28
CA ASP A 384 21.22 3.99 -38.95
C ASP A 384 21.80 3.37 -37.68
N VAL A 385 23.08 3.57 -37.40
CA VAL A 385 23.74 3.09 -36.19
C VAL A 385 23.19 3.81 -34.95
N GLY A 386 22.94 5.10 -35.04
CA GLY A 386 22.32 5.90 -33.97
C GLY A 386 20.90 5.44 -33.66
N ASN A 387 20.11 5.11 -34.70
CA ASN A 387 18.76 4.55 -34.53
C ASN A 387 18.79 3.16 -33.89
N LEU A 388 19.69 2.27 -34.29
CA LEU A 388 19.84 0.95 -33.70
C LEU A 388 20.19 1.04 -32.19
N LEU A 389 21.16 1.87 -31.86
CA LEU A 389 21.58 2.09 -30.46
C LEU A 389 20.44 2.67 -29.62
N PHE A 390 19.66 3.60 -30.18
CA PHE A 390 18.48 4.15 -29.51
C PHE A 390 17.41 3.08 -29.27
N ASN A 391 17.11 2.24 -30.27
CA ASN A 391 16.13 1.19 -30.14
C ASN A 391 16.52 0.17 -29.06
N VAL A 392 17.80 -0.24 -29.02
CA VAL A 392 18.33 -1.11 -27.96
C VAL A 392 18.23 -0.44 -26.58
N TRP A 393 18.65 0.82 -26.48
CA TRP A 393 18.56 1.57 -25.22
C TRP A 393 17.10 1.70 -24.75
N ASN A 394 16.18 2.06 -25.65
CA ASN A 394 14.77 2.18 -25.33
C ASN A 394 14.17 0.84 -24.89
N ALA A 395 14.50 -0.25 -25.59
CA ALA A 395 14.06 -1.59 -25.24
C ALA A 395 14.56 -2.05 -23.86
N LEU A 396 15.77 -1.71 -23.49
CA LEU A 396 16.37 -2.10 -22.21
C LEU A 396 15.91 -1.25 -21.02
N THR A 397 15.62 0.04 -21.25
CA THR A 397 15.32 0.98 -20.17
C THR A 397 13.84 1.16 -19.87
N GLU A 398 12.93 0.76 -20.78
CA GLU A 398 11.50 0.91 -20.55
C GLU A 398 10.95 -0.30 -19.78
N GLN A 399 10.89 -0.16 -18.47
CA GLN A 399 10.36 -1.16 -17.55
C GLN A 399 9.16 -0.57 -16.80
N PRO A 400 8.08 -1.36 -16.56
CA PRO A 400 6.97 -0.91 -15.76
C PRO A 400 7.39 -0.70 -14.31
N ASP A 401 6.91 0.34 -13.66
CA ASP A 401 7.10 0.52 -12.23
C ASP A 401 6.13 -0.39 -11.47
N THR A 402 6.66 -1.48 -10.91
CA THR A 402 5.90 -2.46 -10.14
C THR A 402 6.21 -2.37 -8.64
N ARG A 403 6.83 -1.28 -8.21
CA ARG A 403 7.10 -1.04 -6.79
C ARG A 403 5.79 -0.86 -6.04
N SER A 404 5.60 -1.65 -5.00
CA SER A 404 4.49 -1.62 -4.06
C SER A 404 4.89 -2.34 -2.78
N TRP A 405 4.23 -2.05 -1.68
CA TRP A 405 4.49 -2.72 -0.40
C TRP A 405 3.89 -4.13 -0.39
N GLN A 406 4.70 -5.12 -0.81
CA GLN A 406 4.26 -6.48 -1.10
C GLN A 406 4.05 -7.38 0.13
N THR A 407 4.52 -6.98 1.32
CA THR A 407 4.33 -7.75 2.56
C THR A 407 3.07 -7.37 3.35
N LEU A 408 2.24 -6.45 2.84
CA LEU A 408 0.93 -6.16 3.42
C LEU A 408 0.01 -7.39 3.37
N PRO A 409 -0.97 -7.53 4.28
CA PRO A 409 -1.96 -8.60 4.21
C PRO A 409 -2.87 -8.43 2.99
N ALA A 410 -3.41 -9.53 2.45
CA ALA A 410 -4.37 -9.48 1.37
C ALA A 410 -5.75 -8.99 1.85
N THR A 411 -6.22 -9.55 2.96
CA THR A 411 -7.52 -9.24 3.56
C THR A 411 -7.41 -9.15 5.08
N ILE A 412 -8.28 -8.35 5.67
CA ILE A 412 -8.40 -8.21 7.11
C ILE A 412 -9.84 -8.48 7.51
N ASN A 413 -10.00 -9.34 8.52
CA ASN A 413 -11.30 -9.68 9.09
C ASN A 413 -11.33 -9.34 10.58
N THR A 414 -12.53 -9.25 11.14
CA THR A 414 -12.71 -9.12 12.59
C THR A 414 -13.80 -10.06 13.08
N ALA A 415 -13.68 -10.46 14.32
CA ALA A 415 -14.67 -11.24 15.05
C ALA A 415 -14.72 -10.77 16.49
N SER A 416 -15.81 -11.05 17.18
CA SER A 416 -15.89 -10.84 18.63
C SER A 416 -16.62 -11.99 19.32
N ALA A 417 -16.28 -12.18 20.59
CA ALA A 417 -16.96 -13.12 21.46
C ALA A 417 -17.02 -12.58 22.89
N VAL A 418 -18.13 -12.87 23.58
CA VAL A 418 -18.24 -12.74 25.02
C VAL A 418 -17.95 -14.10 25.63
N VAL A 419 -17.04 -14.15 26.58
CA VAL A 419 -16.55 -15.38 27.20
C VAL A 419 -16.56 -15.25 28.71
N LYS A 420 -16.59 -16.37 29.43
CA LYS A 420 -16.30 -16.37 30.87
C LYS A 420 -14.87 -15.88 31.09
N ALA A 421 -14.67 -14.98 32.05
CA ALA A 421 -13.33 -14.49 32.40
C ALA A 421 -12.40 -15.65 32.81
N GLY A 422 -11.13 -15.50 32.48
CA GLY A 422 -10.10 -16.50 32.70
C GLY A 422 -9.34 -16.88 31.45
N GLU A 423 -8.72 -18.05 31.49
CA GLU A 423 -7.92 -18.57 30.39
C GLU A 423 -8.79 -18.95 29.19
N GLN A 424 -8.33 -18.54 27.99
CA GLN A 424 -8.96 -18.83 26.72
C GLN A 424 -7.93 -19.41 25.76
N VAL A 425 -8.40 -20.25 24.83
CA VAL A 425 -7.54 -20.87 23.82
C VAL A 425 -8.03 -20.48 22.43
N MET A 426 -7.16 -19.77 21.69
CA MET A 426 -7.39 -19.48 20.28
C MET A 426 -6.64 -20.48 19.42
N THR A 427 -7.34 -21.27 18.62
CA THR A 427 -6.75 -22.22 17.69
C THR A 427 -6.82 -21.70 16.27
N SER A 428 -5.68 -21.68 15.59
CA SER A 428 -5.54 -21.36 14.17
C SER A 428 -4.53 -22.31 13.54
N THR A 429 -4.84 -22.89 12.40
CA THR A 429 -3.93 -23.75 11.61
C THR A 429 -3.22 -24.83 12.47
N ASN A 430 -3.91 -25.50 13.37
CA ASN A 430 -3.39 -26.52 14.29
C ASN A 430 -2.39 -25.99 15.36
N GLN A 431 -2.35 -24.68 15.62
CA GLN A 431 -1.56 -24.09 16.69
C GLN A 431 -2.50 -23.43 17.71
N ASP A 432 -2.28 -23.74 18.99
CA ASP A 432 -3.03 -23.16 20.09
C ASP A 432 -2.27 -21.97 20.69
N TYR A 433 -3.01 -20.90 20.95
CA TYR A 433 -2.53 -19.71 21.64
C TYR A 433 -3.38 -19.47 22.88
N VAL A 434 -2.74 -19.54 24.03
CA VAL A 434 -3.39 -19.39 25.32
C VAL A 434 -3.21 -17.97 25.84
N PHE A 435 -4.31 -17.35 26.29
CA PHE A 435 -4.30 -16.00 26.85
C PHE A 435 -5.40 -15.81 27.88
N ASN A 436 -5.27 -14.78 28.72
CA ASN A 436 -6.23 -14.49 29.79
C ASN A 436 -7.14 -13.31 29.42
N VAL A 437 -8.44 -13.46 29.71
CA VAL A 437 -9.47 -12.42 29.54
C VAL A 437 -10.01 -12.03 30.91
N PRO A 438 -9.70 -10.82 31.41
CA PRO A 438 -10.21 -10.38 32.71
C PRO A 438 -11.70 -10.05 32.70
N ALA A 439 -12.38 -10.25 33.82
CA ALA A 439 -13.80 -9.91 33.98
C ALA A 439 -14.08 -8.42 33.75
N GLY A 440 -15.12 -8.13 33.01
CA GLY A 440 -15.56 -6.77 32.66
C GLY A 440 -14.60 -6.02 31.73
N GLN A 441 -13.64 -6.70 31.11
CA GLN A 441 -12.64 -6.08 30.22
C GLN A 441 -12.74 -6.61 28.79
N THR A 442 -12.16 -5.85 27.89
CA THR A 442 -12.01 -6.23 26.49
C THR A 442 -10.54 -6.54 26.19
N THR A 443 -10.31 -7.71 25.61
CA THR A 443 -9.00 -8.17 25.14
C THR A 443 -8.99 -8.13 23.61
N LEU A 444 -8.07 -7.38 23.02
CA LEU A 444 -7.76 -7.43 21.60
C LEU A 444 -6.83 -8.60 21.32
N VAL A 445 -7.18 -9.47 20.41
CA VAL A 445 -6.32 -10.49 19.84
C VAL A 445 -6.02 -10.12 18.40
N TRP A 446 -4.75 -9.94 18.09
CA TRP A 446 -4.30 -9.70 16.73
C TRP A 446 -3.59 -10.92 16.21
N ILE A 447 -3.94 -11.34 15.01
CA ILE A 447 -3.36 -12.51 14.34
C ILE A 447 -3.11 -12.21 12.88
N SER A 448 -1.95 -12.61 12.36
CA SER A 448 -1.61 -12.54 10.95
C SER A 448 -1.18 -13.93 10.46
N ARG A 449 -1.78 -14.38 9.35
CA ARG A 449 -1.65 -15.74 8.83
C ARG A 449 -1.13 -15.73 7.41
N GLN A 450 -0.01 -16.40 7.16
CA GLN A 450 0.56 -16.61 5.82
C GLN A 450 0.97 -18.09 5.67
N GLY A 451 0.41 -18.76 4.66
CA GLY A 451 0.60 -20.21 4.51
C GLY A 451 0.15 -20.96 5.76
N ASP A 452 1.02 -21.79 6.30
CA ASP A 452 0.79 -22.57 7.53
C ASP A 452 1.31 -21.87 8.80
N ASN A 453 1.90 -20.69 8.68
CA ASN A 453 2.44 -19.92 9.78
C ASN A 453 1.53 -18.78 10.21
N GLN A 454 1.70 -18.38 11.46
CA GLN A 454 0.97 -17.27 12.06
C GLN A 454 1.85 -16.48 13.02
N THR A 455 1.53 -15.19 13.14
CA THR A 455 1.98 -14.34 14.23
C THR A 455 0.77 -13.91 15.01
N ILE A 456 0.77 -14.14 16.33
CA ILE A 456 -0.37 -13.86 17.21
C ILE A 456 0.10 -13.21 18.50
N TRP A 457 -0.67 -12.25 18.98
CA TRP A 457 -0.51 -11.62 20.28
C TRP A 457 -1.84 -11.07 20.78
N HIS A 458 -1.91 -10.73 22.06
CA HIS A 458 -3.07 -10.08 22.64
C HIS A 458 -2.70 -8.84 23.45
N LYS A 459 -3.69 -7.96 23.63
CA LYS A 459 -3.57 -6.75 24.46
C LYS A 459 -4.86 -6.48 25.19
N GLN A 460 -4.78 -6.22 26.47
CA GLN A 460 -5.93 -5.78 27.23
C GLN A 460 -6.21 -4.30 26.98
N LEU A 461 -7.41 -3.99 26.53
CA LEU A 461 -7.86 -2.63 26.27
C LEU A 461 -8.64 -2.01 27.44
N GLY A 462 -8.85 -2.78 28.51
CA GLY A 462 -9.64 -2.36 29.66
C GLY A 462 -11.15 -2.46 29.41
N ARG A 463 -11.93 -1.65 30.11
CA ARG A 463 -13.40 -1.62 29.97
C ARG A 463 -13.77 -0.71 28.80
N LEU A 464 -14.19 -1.29 27.69
CA LEU A 464 -14.71 -0.59 26.53
C LEU A 464 -16.23 -0.48 26.57
#